data_8749e5979482fa05cc19c4ca58e00612
#
_entry.id   8749e5979482fa05cc19c4ca58e00612
#
_cell.length_a   1.000
_cell.length_b   1.000
_cell.length_c   1.000
_cell.angle_alpha   90.00
_cell.angle_beta   90.00
_cell.angle_gamma   90.00
#
_symmetry.space_group_name_H-M   'P 1'
#
loop_
_entity.id
_entity.type
_entity.pdbx_description
1 polymer ?
#
loop_
_entity_poly.entity_id
_entity_poly.type
_entity_poly.pdbx_seq_one_letter_code
_entity_poly.pdbx_strand_id
1 'polypeptide(L)'
;MTRLSTFFHGSETHLGVFYPEHYLLAVFSSFPEADQALRKFLHASGRQGAAIAVPGAEVILFAEEHSWKQGLWGWIMTSISRAFGTEAVYADRDLDMARRGAALLAVHCPTRTDKNNAWNCLQSTHPLAARYYAFGGLEHLAGDA
;
A
#
# COMPACT_ATOMS: atom_id res chain seq x y z
N MET A 1 -17.06 4.86 6.60
CA MET A 1 -16.03 3.86 6.91
C MET A 1 -15.55 3.19 5.65
N THR A 2 -14.24 3.18 5.44
CA THR A 2 -13.66 2.56 4.25
C THR A 2 -13.39 1.08 4.49
N ARG A 3 -13.15 0.34 3.38
CA ARG A 3 -12.75 -1.07 3.51
C ARG A 3 -11.39 -1.19 4.21
N LEU A 4 -10.50 -0.21 4.02
CA LEU A 4 -9.21 -0.18 4.72
C LEU A 4 -9.39 -0.06 6.22
N SER A 5 -10.31 0.77 6.67
CA SER A 5 -10.61 0.91 8.10
C SER A 5 -11.01 -0.42 8.71
N THR A 6 -11.85 -1.17 8.01
CA THR A 6 -12.30 -2.47 8.47
C THR A 6 -11.16 -3.48 8.44
N PHE A 7 -10.35 -3.45 7.39
CA PHE A 7 -9.25 -4.39 7.21
C PHE A 7 -8.19 -4.23 8.30
N PHE A 8 -7.85 -3.00 8.66
CA PHE A 8 -6.84 -2.74 9.68
C PHE A 8 -7.32 -2.89 11.12
N HIS A 9 -8.62 -2.99 11.34
CA HIS A 9 -9.22 -3.21 12.66
C HIS A 9 -8.94 -2.15 13.73
N GLY A 10 -8.40 -1.00 13.34
CA GLY A 10 -8.24 0.13 14.24
C GLY A 10 -7.12 0.03 15.28
N SER A 11 -6.27 -0.98 15.20
CA SER A 11 -5.21 -1.20 16.18
C SER A 11 -3.85 -0.68 15.74
N GLU A 12 -3.79 0.10 14.68
CA GLU A 12 -2.56 0.43 13.98
C GLU A 12 -2.02 1.81 14.31
N THR A 13 -2.25 2.31 15.52
CA THR A 13 -1.66 3.57 15.93
C THR A 13 -0.56 3.36 16.96
N HIS A 14 0.58 4.02 16.73
CA HIS A 14 1.70 4.04 17.65
C HIS A 14 1.98 5.49 18.01
N LEU A 15 1.73 5.87 19.27
CA LEU A 15 1.93 7.25 19.72
C LEU A 15 1.17 8.27 18.85
N GLY A 16 -0.03 7.90 18.42
CA GLY A 16 -0.85 8.79 17.60
C GLY A 16 -0.51 8.78 16.11
N VAL A 17 0.46 7.98 15.70
CA VAL A 17 0.86 7.87 14.28
C VAL A 17 0.41 6.52 13.74
N PHE A 18 -0.12 6.53 12.53
CA PHE A 18 -0.53 5.29 11.87
C PHE A 18 0.68 4.42 11.59
N TYR A 19 0.69 3.22 12.15
CA TYR A 19 1.75 2.24 11.92
C TYR A 19 1.10 0.86 11.83
N PRO A 20 0.83 0.38 10.60
CA PRO A 20 0.16 -0.91 10.42
C PRO A 20 1.13 -2.06 10.65
N GLU A 21 1.45 -2.31 11.91
CA GLU A 21 2.39 -3.36 12.31
C GLU A 21 1.94 -4.72 11.79
N HIS A 22 2.88 -5.45 11.22
CA HIS A 22 2.68 -6.78 10.62
C HIS A 22 1.92 -6.73 9.30
N TYR A 23 1.91 -5.55 8.63
CA TYR A 23 1.30 -5.45 7.31
C TYR A 23 2.36 -5.12 6.25
N LEU A 24 2.22 -5.76 5.09
CA LEU A 24 2.98 -5.42 3.90
C LEU A 24 2.10 -4.54 3.03
N LEU A 25 2.59 -3.37 2.66
CA LEU A 25 1.85 -2.44 1.82
C LEU A 25 2.61 -2.25 0.51
N ALA A 26 1.89 -2.34 -0.60
CA ALA A 26 2.47 -2.16 -1.94
C ALA A 26 1.63 -1.17 -2.73
N VAL A 27 2.29 -0.26 -3.42
CA VAL A 27 1.65 0.77 -4.24
C VAL A 27 1.80 0.38 -5.70
N PHE A 28 0.69 0.41 -6.43
CA PHE A 28 0.66 0.10 -7.85
C PHE A 28 0.19 1.31 -8.65
N SER A 29 0.56 1.36 -9.93
CA SER A 29 0.19 2.47 -10.79
C SER A 29 -1.30 2.48 -11.16
N SER A 30 -1.98 1.34 -11.02
CA SER A 30 -3.40 1.25 -11.31
C SER A 30 -4.07 0.19 -10.46
N PHE A 31 -5.39 0.31 -10.31
CA PHE A 31 -6.17 -0.68 -9.57
C PHE A 31 -6.15 -2.06 -10.24
N PRO A 32 -6.29 -2.18 -11.57
CA PRO A 32 -6.18 -3.49 -12.19
C PRO A 32 -4.87 -4.22 -11.87
N GLU A 33 -3.76 -3.51 -11.82
CA GLU A 33 -2.47 -4.10 -11.45
C GLU A 33 -2.47 -4.60 -10.00
N ALA A 34 -3.00 -3.79 -9.09
CA ALA A 34 -3.10 -4.17 -7.69
C ALA A 34 -4.04 -5.37 -7.52
N ASP A 35 -5.14 -5.38 -8.25
CA ASP A 35 -6.10 -6.48 -8.19
C ASP A 35 -5.51 -7.78 -8.72
N GLN A 36 -4.72 -7.70 -9.79
CA GLN A 36 -4.02 -8.88 -10.32
C GLN A 36 -3.02 -9.42 -9.31
N ALA A 37 -2.29 -8.52 -8.65
CA ALA A 37 -1.33 -8.92 -7.61
C ALA A 37 -2.05 -9.57 -6.44
N LEU A 38 -3.21 -9.03 -6.05
CA LEU A 38 -4.04 -9.61 -5.00
C LEU A 38 -4.45 -11.03 -5.37
N ARG A 39 -4.95 -11.22 -6.58
CA ARG A 39 -5.39 -12.54 -7.04
C ARG A 39 -4.24 -13.54 -7.08
N LYS A 40 -3.08 -13.09 -7.53
CA LYS A 40 -1.89 -13.93 -7.54
C LYS A 40 -1.51 -14.37 -6.13
N PHE A 41 -1.53 -13.44 -5.18
CA PHE A 41 -1.24 -13.75 -3.79
C PHE A 41 -2.25 -14.73 -3.19
N LEU A 42 -3.54 -14.48 -3.41
CA LEU A 42 -4.59 -15.35 -2.87
C LEU A 42 -4.51 -16.75 -3.46
N HIS A 43 -4.22 -16.85 -4.75
CA HIS A 43 -4.08 -18.14 -5.41
C HIS A 43 -2.86 -18.91 -4.87
N ALA A 44 -1.75 -18.23 -4.68
CA ALA A 44 -0.52 -18.86 -4.21
C ALA A 44 -0.58 -19.24 -2.73
N SER A 45 -1.19 -18.40 -1.90
CA SER A 45 -1.18 -18.56 -0.46
C SER A 45 -2.41 -19.29 0.10
N GLY A 46 -3.54 -19.20 -0.59
CA GLY A 46 -4.80 -19.72 -0.10
C GLY A 46 -5.35 -18.96 1.10
N ARG A 47 -4.74 -17.82 1.46
CA ARG A 47 -5.12 -17.06 2.66
C ARG A 47 -6.17 -16.01 2.33
N GLN A 48 -7.42 -16.44 2.16
CA GLN A 48 -8.53 -15.55 1.92
C GLN A 48 -8.72 -14.60 3.11
N GLY A 49 -8.95 -13.32 2.80
CA GLY A 49 -9.11 -12.33 3.86
C GLY A 49 -7.83 -11.75 4.41
N ALA A 50 -6.67 -12.29 4.02
CA ALA A 50 -5.38 -11.77 4.50
C ALA A 50 -4.87 -10.58 3.68
N ALA A 51 -5.54 -10.24 2.59
CA ALA A 51 -5.10 -9.16 1.70
C ALA A 51 -6.29 -8.42 1.11
N ILE A 52 -6.06 -7.16 0.78
CA ILE A 52 -7.07 -6.31 0.14
C ILE A 52 -6.38 -5.35 -0.83
N ALA A 53 -7.03 -5.11 -1.97
CA ALA A 53 -6.59 -4.10 -2.93
C ALA A 53 -7.63 -3.00 -2.97
N VAL A 54 -7.21 -1.74 -2.88
CA VAL A 54 -8.13 -0.61 -2.90
C VAL A 54 -7.62 0.47 -3.84
N PRO A 55 -8.53 1.15 -4.56
CA PRO A 55 -8.13 2.25 -5.42
C PRO A 55 -7.67 3.47 -4.62
N GLY A 56 -6.87 4.32 -5.27
CA GLY A 56 -6.32 5.50 -4.63
C GLY A 56 -7.35 6.42 -4.02
N ALA A 57 -8.51 6.56 -4.68
CA ALA A 57 -9.59 7.39 -4.13
C ALA A 57 -10.03 6.90 -2.75
N GLU A 58 -10.07 5.59 -2.54
CA GLU A 58 -10.43 5.01 -1.25
C GLU A 58 -9.33 5.21 -0.22
N VAL A 59 -8.06 5.16 -0.65
CA VAL A 59 -6.94 5.45 0.24
C VAL A 59 -7.00 6.90 0.73
N ILE A 60 -7.38 7.82 -0.15
CA ILE A 60 -7.54 9.23 0.21
C ILE A 60 -8.62 9.37 1.29
N LEU A 61 -9.77 8.73 1.08
CA LEU A 61 -10.85 8.76 2.06
C LEU A 61 -10.41 8.20 3.40
N PHE A 62 -9.66 7.11 3.39
CA PHE A 62 -9.13 6.51 4.59
C PHE A 62 -8.20 7.48 5.33
N ALA A 63 -7.29 8.13 4.61
CA ALA A 63 -6.36 9.08 5.20
C ALA A 63 -7.09 10.29 5.80
N GLU A 64 -8.11 10.79 5.11
CA GLU A 64 -8.91 11.92 5.62
C GLU A 64 -9.71 11.53 6.85
N GLU A 65 -10.31 10.35 6.84
CA GLU A 65 -11.13 9.83 7.93
C GLU A 65 -10.32 9.75 9.23
N HIS A 66 -9.06 9.39 9.13
CA HIS A 66 -8.20 9.18 10.29
C HIS A 66 -7.18 10.28 10.53
N SER A 67 -7.20 11.32 9.70
CA SER A 67 -6.26 12.45 9.79
C SER A 67 -4.79 12.03 9.67
N TRP A 68 -4.50 10.94 8.95
CA TRP A 68 -3.14 10.41 8.81
C TRP A 68 -2.51 10.80 7.48
N LYS A 69 -2.42 12.11 7.22
CA LYS A 69 -1.94 12.61 5.93
C LYS A 69 -0.44 12.47 5.72
N GLN A 70 0.34 12.39 6.80
CA GLN A 70 1.80 12.43 6.66
C GLN A 70 2.49 11.07 6.52
N GLY A 71 1.98 10.03 7.08
CA GLY A 71 2.62 8.73 7.01
C GLY A 71 2.36 7.99 5.71
N LEU A 72 1.30 7.23 5.69
CA LEU A 72 0.94 6.39 4.53
C LEU A 72 0.69 7.23 3.28
N TRP A 73 -0.08 8.31 3.41
CA TRP A 73 -0.43 9.15 2.27
C TRP A 73 0.81 9.80 1.64
N GLY A 74 1.72 10.34 2.47
CA GLY A 74 2.94 10.96 1.98
C GLY A 74 3.82 9.97 1.21
N TRP A 75 3.90 8.75 1.71
CA TRP A 75 4.67 7.71 1.03
C TRP A 75 4.03 7.34 -0.33
N ILE A 76 2.72 7.17 -0.37
CA ILE A 76 2.03 6.84 -1.62
C ILE A 76 2.24 7.96 -2.64
N MET A 77 2.11 9.21 -2.22
CA MET A 77 2.32 10.37 -3.09
C MET A 77 3.73 10.42 -3.65
N THR A 78 4.71 10.20 -2.79
CA THR A 78 6.12 10.21 -3.20
C THR A 78 6.39 9.11 -4.21
N SER A 79 5.87 7.92 -3.97
CA SER A 79 6.06 6.77 -4.86
C SER A 79 5.47 7.03 -6.24
N ILE A 80 4.28 7.62 -6.29
CA ILE A 80 3.63 7.94 -7.55
C ILE A 80 4.41 9.02 -8.29
N SER A 81 4.82 10.07 -7.60
CA SER A 81 5.57 11.16 -8.20
C SER A 81 6.87 10.68 -8.84
N ARG A 82 7.57 9.78 -8.17
CA ARG A 82 8.81 9.22 -8.72
C ARG A 82 8.55 8.37 -9.95
N ALA A 83 7.48 7.59 -9.93
CA ALA A 83 7.15 6.72 -11.05
C ALA A 83 6.80 7.48 -12.31
N PHE A 84 6.14 8.64 -12.17
CA PHE A 84 5.71 9.45 -13.31
C PHE A 84 6.71 10.54 -13.67
N GLY A 85 7.79 10.69 -12.92
CA GLY A 85 8.87 11.62 -13.22
C GLY A 85 8.52 13.07 -12.91
N THR A 86 9.52 13.94 -13.12
CA THR A 86 9.36 15.36 -12.82
C THR A 86 8.40 16.08 -13.78
N GLU A 87 8.23 15.57 -14.98
CA GLU A 87 7.35 16.17 -15.97
C GLU A 87 5.88 16.10 -15.55
N ALA A 88 5.50 15.06 -14.86
CA ALA A 88 4.14 14.92 -14.36
C ALA A 88 3.80 15.96 -13.28
N VAL A 89 4.81 16.52 -12.64
CA VAL A 89 4.63 17.53 -11.58
C VAL A 89 4.15 18.86 -12.14
N TYR A 90 4.41 19.13 -13.41
CA TYR A 90 4.01 20.39 -14.03
C TYR A 90 2.53 20.45 -14.37
N ALA A 91 1.88 19.31 -14.36
CA ALA A 91 0.45 19.24 -14.57
C ALA A 91 -0.21 18.68 -13.32
N ASP A 92 -0.59 19.57 -12.39
CA ASP A 92 -1.28 19.17 -11.16
C ASP A 92 -2.45 18.25 -11.45
N ARG A 93 -3.11 18.48 -12.59
CA ARG A 93 -4.24 17.69 -13.03
C ARG A 93 -3.85 16.25 -13.32
N ASP A 94 -2.72 16.07 -14.04
CA ASP A 94 -2.25 14.73 -14.40
C ASP A 94 -1.77 13.98 -13.17
N LEU A 95 -1.12 14.66 -12.24
CA LEU A 95 -0.67 14.06 -11.00
C LEU A 95 -1.86 13.66 -10.14
N ASP A 96 -2.90 14.49 -10.09
CA ASP A 96 -4.12 14.18 -9.35
C ASP A 96 -4.82 12.95 -9.94
N MET A 97 -4.89 12.87 -11.28
CA MET A 97 -5.45 11.71 -11.95
C MET A 97 -4.62 10.45 -11.67
N ALA A 98 -3.29 10.59 -11.67
CA ALA A 98 -2.41 9.47 -11.35
C ALA A 98 -2.63 8.98 -9.92
N ARG A 99 -2.79 9.89 -8.96
CA ARG A 99 -3.07 9.54 -7.57
C ARG A 99 -4.38 8.77 -7.45
N ARG A 100 -5.43 9.24 -8.13
CA ARG A 100 -6.74 8.60 -8.09
C ARG A 100 -6.73 7.28 -8.80
N GLY A 101 -5.92 7.15 -9.85
CA GLY A 101 -5.79 5.93 -10.61
C GLY A 101 -4.90 4.90 -9.94
N ALA A 102 -3.99 5.33 -9.08
CA ALA A 102 -3.10 4.42 -8.36
C ALA A 102 -3.90 3.55 -7.38
N ALA A 103 -3.27 2.52 -6.86
CA ALA A 103 -3.93 1.61 -5.94
C ALA A 103 -2.97 1.07 -4.89
N LEU A 104 -3.53 0.68 -3.76
CA LEU A 104 -2.78 0.12 -2.65
C LEU A 104 -3.20 -1.34 -2.45
N LEU A 105 -2.20 -2.20 -2.27
CA LEU A 105 -2.42 -3.57 -1.84
C LEU A 105 -1.89 -3.70 -0.42
N ALA A 106 -2.71 -4.20 0.49
CA ALA A 106 -2.32 -4.44 1.88
C ALA A 106 -2.43 -5.92 2.18
N VAL A 107 -1.38 -6.49 2.79
CA VAL A 107 -1.32 -7.91 3.13
C VAL A 107 -0.97 -8.06 4.60
N HIS A 108 -1.78 -8.79 5.33
CA HIS A 108 -1.50 -9.08 6.74
C HIS A 108 -0.48 -10.21 6.85
N CYS A 109 0.67 -9.92 7.42
CA CYS A 109 1.79 -10.86 7.56
C CYS A 109 2.21 -10.91 9.02
N PRO A 110 1.55 -11.73 9.86
CA PRO A 110 1.85 -11.77 11.29
C PRO A 110 3.28 -12.18 11.63
N THR A 111 3.91 -12.97 10.78
CA THR A 111 5.27 -13.44 11.00
C THR A 111 6.19 -13.01 9.86
N ARG A 112 7.49 -13.06 10.11
CA ARG A 112 8.47 -12.77 9.07
C ARG A 112 8.39 -13.79 7.94
N THR A 113 8.05 -15.03 8.23
CA THR A 113 7.87 -16.05 7.21
C THR A 113 6.71 -15.68 6.29
N ASP A 114 5.60 -15.21 6.87
CA ASP A 114 4.46 -14.73 6.09
C ASP A 114 4.87 -13.57 5.18
N LYS A 115 5.65 -12.63 5.71
CA LYS A 115 6.14 -11.48 4.95
C LYS A 115 7.02 -11.94 3.79
N ASN A 116 7.94 -12.86 4.05
CA ASN A 116 8.85 -13.36 3.02
C ASN A 116 8.09 -14.08 1.91
N ASN A 117 7.12 -14.90 2.28
CA ASN A 117 6.30 -15.63 1.30
C ASN A 117 5.46 -14.66 0.47
N ALA A 118 4.88 -13.67 1.11
CA ALA A 118 4.08 -12.66 0.41
C ALA A 118 4.96 -11.86 -0.55
N TRP A 119 6.13 -11.41 -0.09
CA TRP A 119 7.02 -10.62 -0.94
C TRP A 119 7.57 -11.44 -2.11
N ASN A 120 7.92 -12.70 -1.89
CA ASN A 120 8.35 -13.57 -2.98
C ASN A 120 7.31 -13.69 -4.07
N CYS A 121 6.03 -13.67 -3.68
CA CYS A 121 4.94 -13.69 -4.64
C CYS A 121 4.77 -12.34 -5.33
N LEU A 122 4.82 -11.25 -4.57
CA LEU A 122 4.48 -9.93 -5.09
C LEU A 122 5.59 -9.21 -5.83
N GLN A 123 6.86 -9.55 -5.57
CA GLN A 123 7.96 -8.83 -6.21
C GLN A 123 7.93 -8.94 -7.74
N SER A 124 7.42 -10.03 -8.28
CA SER A 124 7.31 -10.21 -9.73
C SER A 124 6.19 -9.39 -10.35
N THR A 125 5.32 -8.78 -9.54
CA THR A 125 4.25 -7.92 -10.03
C THR A 125 4.71 -6.47 -10.20
N HIS A 126 5.96 -6.18 -9.83
CA HIS A 126 6.61 -4.87 -10.00
C HIS A 126 5.82 -3.71 -9.41
N PRO A 127 5.53 -3.71 -8.11
CA PRO A 127 4.89 -2.54 -7.48
C PRO A 127 5.81 -1.33 -7.58
N LEU A 128 5.22 -0.14 -7.60
CA LEU A 128 5.97 1.12 -7.59
C LEU A 128 6.80 1.25 -6.32
N ALA A 129 6.25 0.79 -5.20
CA ALA A 129 6.92 0.79 -3.91
C ALA A 129 6.27 -0.25 -3.02
N ALA A 130 7.02 -0.77 -2.06
CA ALA A 130 6.49 -1.72 -1.09
C ALA A 130 7.25 -1.59 0.22
N ARG A 131 6.52 -1.74 1.33
CA ARG A 131 7.06 -1.66 2.69
C ARG A 131 6.46 -2.74 3.54
N TYR A 132 7.24 -3.21 4.51
CA TYR A 132 6.72 -4.06 5.58
C TYR A 132 6.90 -3.35 6.92
N TYR A 133 5.84 -3.29 7.69
CA TYR A 133 5.85 -2.65 9.00
C TYR A 133 6.13 -3.69 10.07
N ALA A 134 7.42 -3.87 10.37
CA ALA A 134 7.86 -4.84 11.37
C ALA A 134 7.76 -4.24 12.76
N PHE A 135 7.80 -5.09 13.78
CA PHE A 135 7.75 -4.66 15.16
C PHE A 135 8.87 -3.66 15.49
N GLY A 136 10.08 -3.94 15.03
CA GLY A 136 11.25 -3.13 15.34
C GLY A 136 11.55 -2.02 14.37
N GLY A 137 10.78 -1.87 13.31
CA GLY A 137 11.01 -0.84 12.33
C GLY A 137 10.48 -1.16 10.96
N LEU A 138 10.55 -0.18 10.08
CA LEU A 138 10.04 -0.25 8.74
C LEU A 138 11.06 -0.87 7.80
N GLU A 139 10.62 -1.83 6.99
CA GLU A 139 11.47 -2.43 5.96
C GLU A 139 11.02 -1.96 4.58
N HIS A 140 11.93 -1.39 3.81
CA HIS A 140 11.66 -1.03 2.42
C HIS A 140 11.92 -2.24 1.53
N LEU A 141 10.92 -2.66 0.78
CA LEU A 141 11.01 -3.84 -0.07
C LEU A 141 11.21 -3.49 -1.55
N ALA A 142 10.59 -2.41 -1.99
CA ALA A 142 10.72 -1.93 -3.36
C ALA A 142 10.50 -0.42 -3.38
N GLY A 143 10.95 0.22 -4.47
CA GLY A 143 10.86 1.66 -4.61
C GLY A 143 12.08 2.32 -4.04
N ASP A 144 11.90 3.45 -3.39
CA ASP A 144 13.03 4.15 -2.78
C ASP A 144 13.31 3.64 -1.37
N ALA A 145 14.51 3.80 -1.00
CA ALA A 145 14.94 3.52 0.36
C ALA A 145 14.51 4.64 1.30
#